data_d9a85d035c578be1701efec7ee0c2f14
#
_entry.id   d9a85d035c578be1701efec7ee0c2f14
#
_cell.length_a   1.000
_cell.length_b   1.000
_cell.length_c   1.000
_cell.angle_alpha   90.00
_cell.angle_beta   90.00
_cell.angle_gamma   90.00
#
_symmetry.space_group_name_H-M   'P 1'
#
loop_
_entity.id
_entity.type
_entity.pdbx_description
1 polymer ?
#
loop_
_entity_poly.entity_id
_entity_poly.type
_entity_poly.pdbx_seq_one_letter_code
_entity_poly.pdbx_strand_id
1 'polypeptide(L)'
;MPKTKFLTDLVFNMDNKDFELLQEVISARNNKERYGVSNFVELAIKYNRIPSCPRCGSTDHKPSSYTPQGLHRYQCNECGCRYTLISNSIFSSSKKDFNTWVIYLTLMTFNVPLEMTEEICNISHPTAMLWREKVFSTVDGYQEHLYLKDRVWIDETYLYDSSLLHDDSYKKKRGLSKNQLCIV
;
A
#
# COMPACT_ATOMS: atom_id res chain seq x y z
N MET A 1 3.78 -30.25 -27.65
CA MET A 1 4.95 -30.50 -26.79
C MET A 1 6.25 -29.77 -27.17
N PRO A 2 6.57 -29.39 -28.43
CA PRO A 2 7.84 -28.69 -28.73
C PRO A 2 7.95 -27.26 -28.11
N LYS A 3 6.83 -26.53 -27.96
CA LYS A 3 6.85 -25.12 -27.48
C LYS A 3 7.21 -24.98 -26.01
N THR A 4 6.81 -25.89 -25.15
CA THR A 4 7.10 -25.84 -23.70
C THR A 4 8.59 -26.08 -23.44
N LYS A 5 9.21 -27.03 -24.11
CA LYS A 5 10.64 -27.30 -23.97
C LYS A 5 11.48 -26.10 -24.43
N PHE A 6 11.13 -25.50 -25.57
CA PHE A 6 11.82 -24.30 -26.07
C PHE A 6 11.75 -23.12 -25.07
N LEU A 7 10.57 -22.86 -24.50
CA LEU A 7 10.42 -21.78 -23.51
C LEU A 7 11.21 -22.08 -22.23
N THR A 8 11.22 -23.32 -21.77
CA THR A 8 11.99 -23.72 -20.60
C THR A 8 13.48 -23.52 -20.86
N ASP A 9 14.01 -24.03 -21.96
CA ASP A 9 15.41 -23.89 -22.33
C ASP A 9 15.81 -22.41 -22.50
N LEU A 10 14.91 -21.58 -23.06
CA LEU A 10 15.13 -20.13 -23.19
C LEU A 10 15.30 -19.46 -21.82
N VAL A 11 14.40 -19.73 -20.87
CA VAL A 11 14.45 -19.13 -19.54
C VAL A 11 15.68 -19.60 -18.75
N PHE A 12 16.03 -20.88 -18.80
CA PHE A 12 17.19 -21.40 -18.08
C PHE A 12 18.55 -20.96 -18.65
N ASN A 13 18.61 -20.60 -19.93
CA ASN A 13 19.83 -20.09 -20.57
C ASN A 13 19.91 -18.56 -20.67
N MET A 14 18.92 -17.86 -20.10
CA MET A 14 18.87 -16.40 -20.08
C MET A 14 19.92 -15.84 -19.10
N ASP A 15 20.52 -14.71 -19.41
CA ASP A 15 21.38 -14.03 -18.45
C ASP A 15 20.55 -13.37 -17.32
N ASN A 16 21.22 -12.96 -16.24
CA ASN A 16 20.54 -12.42 -15.07
C ASN A 16 19.74 -11.14 -15.38
N LYS A 17 20.23 -10.29 -16.29
CA LYS A 17 19.56 -9.03 -16.65
C LYS A 17 18.30 -9.29 -17.47
N ASP A 18 18.38 -10.18 -18.42
CA ASP A 18 17.23 -10.59 -19.25
C ASP A 18 16.20 -11.31 -18.41
N PHE A 19 16.63 -12.12 -17.44
CA PHE A 19 15.74 -12.81 -16.52
C PHE A 19 15.02 -11.82 -15.58
N GLU A 20 15.70 -10.81 -15.03
CA GLU A 20 15.07 -9.74 -14.25
C GLU A 20 14.03 -8.98 -15.08
N LEU A 21 14.38 -8.60 -16.32
CA LEU A 21 13.44 -7.94 -17.23
C LEU A 21 12.22 -8.81 -17.53
N LEU A 22 12.40 -10.11 -17.74
CA LEU A 22 11.32 -11.06 -17.95
C LEU A 22 10.39 -11.10 -16.73
N GLN A 23 10.92 -11.14 -15.53
CA GLN A 23 10.13 -11.10 -14.29
C GLN A 23 9.32 -9.81 -14.17
N GLU A 24 9.90 -8.66 -14.52
CA GLU A 24 9.18 -7.38 -14.54
C GLU A 24 8.01 -7.40 -15.54
N VAL A 25 8.24 -7.90 -16.75
CA VAL A 25 7.21 -7.99 -17.80
C VAL A 25 6.09 -8.95 -17.38
N ILE A 26 6.42 -10.10 -16.80
CA ILE A 26 5.43 -11.04 -16.30
C ILE A 26 4.61 -10.41 -15.16
N SER A 27 5.26 -9.74 -14.22
CA SER A 27 4.60 -9.05 -13.12
C SER A 27 3.67 -7.95 -13.62
N ALA A 28 4.12 -7.14 -14.58
CA ALA A 28 3.32 -6.09 -15.20
C ALA A 28 2.07 -6.67 -15.91
N ARG A 29 2.23 -7.78 -16.63
CA ARG A 29 1.13 -8.48 -17.27
C ARG A 29 0.12 -9.02 -16.26
N ASN A 30 0.58 -9.68 -15.21
CA ASN A 30 -0.30 -10.21 -14.15
C ASN A 30 -1.05 -9.08 -13.45
N ASN A 31 -0.39 -7.96 -13.16
CA ASN A 31 -1.03 -6.78 -12.58
C ASN A 31 -2.08 -6.18 -13.52
N LYS A 32 -1.79 -6.15 -14.83
CA LYS A 32 -2.73 -5.68 -15.85
C LYS A 32 -3.99 -6.56 -15.93
N GLU A 33 -3.82 -7.88 -15.91
CA GLU A 33 -4.92 -8.83 -15.94
C GLU A 33 -5.77 -8.75 -14.65
N ARG A 34 -5.13 -8.65 -13.50
CA ARG A 34 -5.82 -8.68 -12.18
C ARG A 34 -6.44 -7.34 -11.78
N TYR A 35 -5.74 -6.23 -12.03
CA TYR A 35 -6.13 -4.89 -11.53
C TYR A 35 -6.47 -3.90 -12.65
N GLY A 36 -6.24 -4.27 -13.91
CA GLY A 36 -6.43 -3.41 -15.07
C GLY A 36 -5.37 -2.32 -15.24
N VAL A 37 -4.28 -2.39 -14.46
CA VAL A 37 -3.14 -1.45 -14.51
C VAL A 37 -1.83 -2.20 -14.25
N SER A 38 -0.75 -1.76 -14.88
CA SER A 38 0.58 -2.37 -14.75
C SER A 38 1.62 -1.47 -14.08
N ASN A 39 1.33 -0.16 -13.99
CA ASN A 39 2.25 0.84 -13.45
C ASN A 39 1.51 2.06 -12.90
N PHE A 40 2.25 2.97 -12.24
CA PHE A 40 1.68 4.20 -11.66
C PHE A 40 1.09 5.16 -12.70
N VAL A 41 1.59 5.18 -13.93
CA VAL A 41 1.06 6.04 -15.00
C VAL A 41 -0.34 5.58 -15.39
N GLU A 42 -0.50 4.28 -15.67
CA GLU A 42 -1.80 3.68 -15.95
C GLU A 42 -2.79 3.83 -14.80
N LEU A 43 -2.30 3.67 -13.56
CA LEU A 43 -3.11 3.88 -12.37
C LEU A 43 -3.65 5.32 -12.31
N ALA A 44 -2.80 6.32 -12.53
CA ALA A 44 -3.18 7.72 -12.53
C ALA A 44 -4.21 8.05 -13.64
N ILE A 45 -4.02 7.48 -14.82
CA ILE A 45 -4.94 7.64 -15.96
C ILE A 45 -6.28 6.96 -15.65
N LYS A 46 -6.27 5.72 -15.14
CA LYS A 46 -7.50 4.95 -14.84
C LYS A 46 -8.43 5.69 -13.89
N TYR A 47 -7.86 6.39 -12.91
CA TYR A 47 -8.65 7.14 -11.93
C TYR A 47 -8.84 8.62 -12.29
N ASN A 48 -8.56 9.01 -13.56
CA ASN A 48 -8.76 10.37 -14.10
C ASN A 48 -8.27 11.47 -13.13
N ARG A 49 -7.09 11.25 -12.53
CA ARG A 49 -6.57 12.20 -11.57
C ARG A 49 -6.21 13.52 -12.26
N ILE A 50 -6.91 14.57 -11.85
CA ILE A 50 -6.58 15.93 -12.26
C ILE A 50 -5.40 16.40 -11.41
N PRO A 51 -4.32 16.93 -12.02
CA PRO A 51 -3.20 17.44 -11.25
C PRO A 51 -3.64 18.66 -10.44
N SER A 52 -3.61 18.52 -9.11
CA SER A 52 -3.84 19.61 -8.17
C SER A 52 -2.65 19.70 -7.21
N CYS A 53 -2.29 20.93 -6.84
CA CYS A 53 -1.16 21.17 -5.96
C CYS A 53 -1.44 20.60 -4.55
N PRO A 54 -0.60 19.70 -4.00
CA PRO A 54 -0.81 19.15 -2.66
C PRO A 54 -0.64 20.18 -1.53
N ARG A 55 -0.05 21.34 -1.84
CA ARG A 55 0.24 22.37 -0.85
C ARG A 55 -0.83 23.46 -0.77
N CYS A 56 -1.34 23.93 -1.92
CA CYS A 56 -2.32 25.02 -1.96
C CYS A 56 -3.63 24.66 -2.68
N GLY A 57 -3.76 23.44 -3.21
CA GLY A 57 -4.99 23.00 -3.91
C GLY A 57 -5.15 23.57 -5.30
N SER A 58 -4.32 24.53 -5.75
CA SER A 58 -4.45 25.15 -7.08
C SER A 58 -4.30 24.12 -8.19
N THR A 59 -5.09 24.29 -9.25
CA THR A 59 -4.99 23.53 -10.50
C THR A 59 -4.17 24.26 -11.56
N ASP A 60 -3.75 25.50 -11.28
CA ASP A 60 -2.87 26.26 -12.16
C ASP A 60 -1.43 25.79 -12.01
N HIS A 61 -0.92 25.14 -13.05
CA HIS A 61 0.39 24.54 -13.05
C HIS A 61 1.00 24.51 -14.45
N LYS A 62 2.31 24.40 -14.48
CA LYS A 62 3.08 24.15 -15.72
C LYS A 62 3.75 22.77 -15.65
N PRO A 63 3.87 22.09 -16.80
CA PRO A 63 4.66 20.87 -16.88
C PRO A 63 6.14 21.17 -16.63
N SER A 64 6.83 20.28 -15.92
CA SER A 64 8.24 20.49 -15.57
C SER A 64 9.14 19.38 -16.15
N SER A 65 9.01 18.16 -15.69
CA SER A 65 9.87 17.02 -16.08
C SER A 65 9.13 15.71 -15.89
N TYR A 66 9.84 14.59 -16.05
CA TYR A 66 9.33 13.27 -15.73
C TYR A 66 10.07 12.65 -14.53
N THR A 67 9.40 11.76 -13.82
CA THR A 67 10.06 10.89 -12.86
C THR A 67 10.76 9.73 -13.59
N PRO A 68 11.69 9.01 -12.94
CA PRO A 68 12.26 7.78 -13.52
C PRO A 68 11.22 6.71 -13.87
N GLN A 69 10.05 6.73 -13.20
CA GLN A 69 8.92 5.83 -13.44
C GLN A 69 7.96 6.34 -14.54
N GLY A 70 8.32 7.39 -15.29
CA GLY A 70 7.51 7.92 -16.38
C GLY A 70 6.34 8.83 -15.97
N LEU A 71 6.18 9.16 -14.67
CA LEU A 71 5.15 10.10 -14.23
C LEU A 71 5.54 11.54 -14.53
N HIS A 72 4.59 12.30 -15.09
CA HIS A 72 4.77 13.72 -15.33
C HIS A 72 4.88 14.51 -14.02
N ARG A 73 5.88 15.38 -13.90
CA ARG A 73 6.01 16.36 -12.82
C ARG A 73 5.41 17.69 -13.24
N TYR A 74 4.68 18.28 -12.32
CA TYR A 74 4.07 19.59 -12.46
C TYR A 74 4.71 20.55 -11.47
N GLN A 75 4.73 21.85 -11.82
CA GLN A 75 5.08 22.92 -10.91
C GLN A 75 3.88 23.87 -10.78
N CYS A 76 3.41 24.04 -9.54
CA CYS A 76 2.36 25.00 -9.25
C CYS A 76 2.80 26.41 -9.54
N ASN A 77 1.99 27.21 -10.24
CA ASN A 77 2.28 28.61 -10.55
C ASN A 77 2.06 29.51 -9.31
N GLU A 78 1.15 29.13 -8.40
CA GLU A 78 0.82 29.88 -7.20
C GLU A 78 1.92 29.76 -6.11
N CYS A 79 2.32 28.55 -5.74
CA CYS A 79 3.22 28.33 -4.60
C CYS A 79 4.58 27.73 -4.96
N GLY A 80 4.85 27.48 -6.26
CA GLY A 80 6.10 26.88 -6.74
C GLY A 80 6.32 25.42 -6.38
N CYS A 81 5.38 24.77 -5.69
CA CYS A 81 5.50 23.37 -5.30
C CYS A 81 5.59 22.45 -6.53
N ARG A 82 6.51 21.47 -6.47
CA ARG A 82 6.64 20.43 -7.51
C ARG A 82 5.93 19.15 -7.05
N TYR A 83 5.13 18.57 -7.91
CA TYR A 83 4.32 17.40 -7.58
C TYR A 83 4.04 16.52 -8.81
N THR A 84 3.48 15.35 -8.59
CA THR A 84 3.01 14.41 -9.60
C THR A 84 1.55 14.04 -9.34
N LEU A 85 0.90 13.33 -10.26
CA LEU A 85 -0.47 12.86 -10.09
C LEU A 85 -0.67 11.94 -8.87
N ILE A 86 0.39 11.30 -8.37
CA ILE A 86 0.34 10.42 -7.18
C ILE A 86 0.77 11.11 -5.88
N SER A 87 1.09 12.41 -5.91
CA SER A 87 1.61 13.11 -4.72
C SER A 87 0.62 13.18 -3.55
N ASN A 88 -0.69 13.13 -3.82
CA ASN A 88 -1.76 13.06 -2.81
C ASN A 88 -2.30 11.63 -2.64
N SER A 89 -1.46 10.62 -2.74
CA SER A 89 -1.85 9.24 -2.57
C SER A 89 -0.91 8.52 -1.60
N ILE A 90 -1.27 7.30 -1.20
CA ILE A 90 -0.42 6.44 -0.38
C ILE A 90 0.96 6.19 -1.02
N PHE A 91 1.05 6.27 -2.34
CA PHE A 91 2.29 6.09 -3.11
C PHE A 91 3.21 7.31 -3.10
N SER A 92 2.77 8.40 -2.49
CA SER A 92 3.54 9.65 -2.39
C SER A 92 4.90 9.42 -1.74
N SER A 93 5.95 10.01 -2.35
CA SER A 93 7.33 9.93 -1.87
C SER A 93 7.95 8.53 -1.84
N SER A 94 7.30 7.53 -2.43
CA SER A 94 7.88 6.19 -2.56
C SER A 94 8.92 6.14 -3.69
N LYS A 95 10.05 5.49 -3.39
CA LYS A 95 11.08 5.17 -4.39
C LYS A 95 10.91 3.76 -4.97
N LYS A 96 10.00 2.97 -4.38
CA LYS A 96 9.75 1.60 -4.82
C LYS A 96 8.80 1.59 -6.01
N ASP A 97 8.93 0.58 -6.82
CA ASP A 97 8.13 0.34 -8.01
C ASP A 97 6.67 -0.03 -7.70
N PHE A 98 5.85 -0.07 -8.74
CA PHE A 98 4.44 -0.39 -8.62
C PHE A 98 4.21 -1.83 -8.15
N ASN A 99 5.03 -2.77 -8.63
CA ASN A 99 4.90 -4.18 -8.27
C ASN A 99 5.16 -4.43 -6.78
N THR A 100 6.19 -3.79 -6.21
CA THR A 100 6.47 -3.87 -4.77
C THR A 100 5.26 -3.39 -3.94
N TRP A 101 4.59 -2.32 -4.36
CA TRP A 101 3.37 -1.86 -3.69
C TRP A 101 2.21 -2.85 -3.81
N VAL A 102 2.05 -3.47 -4.99
CA VAL A 102 1.02 -4.51 -5.18
C VAL A 102 1.26 -5.70 -4.25
N ILE A 103 2.52 -6.16 -4.15
CA ILE A 103 2.91 -7.25 -3.24
C ILE A 103 2.63 -6.84 -1.80
N TYR A 104 3.09 -5.66 -1.37
CA TYR A 104 2.87 -5.15 -0.02
C TYR A 104 1.38 -5.11 0.37
N LEU A 105 0.54 -4.52 -0.48
CA LEU A 105 -0.90 -4.45 -0.25
C LEU A 105 -1.55 -5.84 -0.20
N THR A 106 -1.09 -6.76 -1.06
CA THR A 106 -1.56 -8.15 -1.05
C THR A 106 -1.21 -8.84 0.26
N LEU A 107 0.02 -8.70 0.75
CA LEU A 107 0.45 -9.28 2.03
C LEU A 107 -0.34 -8.70 3.21
N MET A 108 -0.67 -7.41 3.18
CA MET A 108 -1.54 -6.78 4.18
C MET A 108 -2.94 -7.41 4.20
N THR A 109 -3.54 -7.68 3.04
CA THR A 109 -4.89 -8.30 2.99
C THR A 109 -4.91 -9.71 3.55
N PHE A 110 -3.78 -10.42 3.51
CA PHE A 110 -3.61 -11.73 4.14
C PHE A 110 -3.11 -11.66 5.59
N ASN A 111 -3.04 -10.46 6.16
CA ASN A 111 -2.59 -10.23 7.53
C ASN A 111 -1.21 -10.84 7.83
N VAL A 112 -0.29 -10.77 6.85
CA VAL A 112 1.08 -11.28 7.00
C VAL A 112 1.83 -10.40 8.01
N PRO A 113 2.62 -10.98 8.92
CA PRO A 113 3.45 -10.23 9.88
C PRO A 113 4.37 -9.23 9.19
N LEU A 114 4.65 -8.11 9.88
CA LEU A 114 5.41 -7.00 9.29
C LEU A 114 6.83 -7.43 8.91
N GLU A 115 7.49 -8.21 9.76
CA GLU A 115 8.85 -8.70 9.53
C GLU A 115 8.95 -9.54 8.23
N MET A 116 8.01 -10.42 7.99
CA MET A 116 7.95 -11.20 6.74
C MET A 116 7.65 -10.30 5.53
N THR A 117 6.80 -9.28 5.73
CA THR A 117 6.49 -8.32 4.66
C THR A 117 7.72 -7.50 4.26
N GLU A 118 8.55 -7.11 5.22
CA GLU A 118 9.82 -6.40 5.02
C GLU A 118 10.78 -7.23 4.17
N GLU A 119 10.94 -8.49 4.51
CA GLU A 119 11.80 -9.42 3.79
C GLU A 119 11.32 -9.63 2.34
N ILE A 120 10.04 -9.95 2.15
CA ILE A 120 9.46 -10.23 0.83
C ILE A 120 9.51 -9.00 -0.08
N CYS A 121 9.21 -7.81 0.46
CA CYS A 121 9.21 -6.55 -0.29
C CYS A 121 10.58 -5.89 -0.38
N ASN A 122 11.59 -6.42 0.31
CA ASN A 122 12.94 -5.83 0.44
C ASN A 122 12.86 -4.34 0.82
N ILE A 123 12.17 -4.06 1.94
CA ILE A 123 12.01 -2.72 2.52
C ILE A 123 12.43 -2.72 3.98
N SER A 124 12.80 -1.57 4.51
CA SER A 124 13.16 -1.44 5.91
C SER A 124 11.91 -1.38 6.82
N HIS A 125 12.07 -1.78 8.07
CA HIS A 125 11.00 -1.73 9.08
C HIS A 125 10.29 -0.37 9.16
N PRO A 126 10.99 0.77 9.25
CA PRO A 126 10.33 2.09 9.25
C PRO A 126 9.52 2.36 7.99
N THR A 127 9.96 1.86 6.83
CA THR A 127 9.24 2.01 5.57
C THR A 127 7.96 1.18 5.59
N ALA A 128 8.03 -0.06 6.05
CA ALA A 128 6.87 -0.95 6.16
C ALA A 128 5.82 -0.38 7.12
N MET A 129 6.23 0.14 8.28
CA MET A 129 5.36 0.83 9.24
C MET A 129 4.69 2.06 8.60
N LEU A 130 5.47 2.95 8.00
CA LEU A 130 4.95 4.15 7.33
C LEU A 130 3.94 3.81 6.23
N TRP A 131 4.18 2.76 5.47
CA TRP A 131 3.26 2.33 4.43
C TRP A 131 1.95 1.79 5.02
N ARG A 132 2.04 1.04 6.12
CA ARG A 132 0.87 0.55 6.86
C ARG A 132 0.01 1.70 7.36
N GLU A 133 0.61 2.72 7.98
CA GLU A 133 -0.09 3.93 8.43
C GLU A 133 -0.76 4.66 7.27
N LYS A 134 -0.06 4.84 6.14
CA LYS A 134 -0.64 5.45 4.93
C LYS A 134 -1.85 4.70 4.41
N VAL A 135 -1.83 3.38 4.44
CA VAL A 135 -2.98 2.56 4.01
C VAL A 135 -4.14 2.72 4.99
N PHE A 136 -3.89 2.60 6.28
CA PHE A 136 -4.94 2.76 7.30
C PHE A 136 -5.57 4.14 7.27
N SER A 137 -4.79 5.21 7.08
CA SER A 137 -5.34 6.55 6.96
C SER A 137 -6.33 6.74 5.78
N THR A 138 -6.31 5.85 4.79
CA THR A 138 -7.32 5.88 3.72
C THR A 138 -8.61 5.18 4.08
N VAL A 139 -8.60 4.35 5.13
CA VAL A 139 -9.76 3.55 5.56
C VAL A 139 -10.54 4.27 6.66
N ASP A 140 -9.90 5.15 7.43
CA ASP A 140 -10.53 5.85 8.56
C ASP A 140 -11.84 6.54 8.14
N GLY A 141 -11.81 7.35 7.08
CA GLY A 141 -13.01 8.02 6.58
C GLY A 141 -14.04 7.09 5.93
N TYR A 142 -13.66 5.87 5.54
CA TYR A 142 -14.60 4.89 4.99
C TYR A 142 -15.48 4.26 6.06
N GLN A 143 -14.93 4.00 7.24
CA GLN A 143 -15.68 3.41 8.35
C GLN A 143 -16.80 4.33 8.87
N GLU A 144 -16.59 5.64 8.85
CA GLU A 144 -17.59 6.64 9.25
C GLU A 144 -18.87 6.61 8.39
N HIS A 145 -18.78 6.08 7.18
CA HIS A 145 -19.90 6.00 6.22
C HIS A 145 -20.50 4.60 6.08
N LEU A 146 -20.03 3.63 6.89
CA LEU A 146 -20.59 2.29 6.88
C LEU A 146 -21.87 2.24 7.73
N TYR A 147 -22.99 2.02 7.06
CA TYR A 147 -24.24 1.74 7.71
C TYR A 147 -24.52 0.24 7.68
N LEU A 148 -24.59 -0.35 8.87
CA LEU A 148 -24.97 -1.75 9.02
C LEU A 148 -26.50 -1.86 8.78
N LYS A 149 -26.91 -2.80 7.91
CA LYS A 149 -28.31 -3.07 7.60
C LYS A 149 -28.70 -4.48 8.03
N ASP A 150 -29.98 -4.67 8.26
CA ASP A 150 -30.58 -5.95 8.66
C ASP A 150 -30.16 -6.40 10.07
N ARG A 151 -29.97 -7.71 10.26
CA ARG A 151 -29.63 -8.28 11.55
C ARG A 151 -28.12 -8.21 11.78
N VAL A 152 -27.70 -7.40 12.74
CA VAL A 152 -26.31 -7.20 13.10
C VAL A 152 -26.02 -7.93 14.41
N TRP A 153 -24.91 -8.68 14.45
CA TRP A 153 -24.38 -9.30 15.66
C TRP A 153 -23.20 -8.46 16.12
N ILE A 154 -23.25 -7.98 17.35
CA ILE A 154 -22.16 -7.22 17.97
C ILE A 154 -21.56 -8.11 19.03
N ASP A 155 -20.23 -8.29 18.98
CA ASP A 155 -19.47 -9.01 20.00
C ASP A 155 -18.45 -8.05 20.63
N GLU A 156 -18.18 -8.24 21.90
CA GLU A 156 -17.27 -7.42 22.67
C GLU A 156 -15.89 -8.09 22.72
N THR A 157 -14.84 -7.36 22.35
CA THR A 157 -13.46 -7.83 22.48
C THR A 157 -12.77 -7.09 23.63
N TYR A 158 -12.20 -7.84 24.55
CA TYR A 158 -11.47 -7.31 25.70
C TYR A 158 -9.96 -7.38 25.45
N LEU A 159 -9.31 -6.21 25.36
CA LEU A 159 -7.87 -6.11 25.29
C LEU A 159 -7.28 -5.87 26.67
N TYR A 160 -6.21 -6.58 26.97
CA TYR A 160 -5.45 -6.40 28.19
C TYR A 160 -4.46 -5.26 28.04
N ASP A 161 -4.59 -4.23 28.86
CA ASP A 161 -3.67 -3.12 28.90
C ASP A 161 -2.76 -3.19 30.14
N SER A 162 -1.49 -3.49 29.90
CA SER A 162 -0.48 -3.56 30.96
C SER A 162 -0.18 -2.21 31.61
N SER A 163 -0.48 -1.09 30.92
CA SER A 163 -0.26 0.26 31.48
C SER A 163 -1.25 0.61 32.57
N LEU A 164 -2.39 -0.09 32.64
CA LEU A 164 -3.40 0.06 33.70
C LEU A 164 -3.06 -0.72 34.97
N LEU A 165 -1.96 -1.49 34.98
CA LEU A 165 -1.49 -2.22 36.13
C LEU A 165 -0.74 -1.29 37.10
N HIS A 166 -1.45 -0.67 38.00
CA HIS A 166 -0.82 0.10 39.11
C HIS A 166 -0.81 -0.64 40.46
N ASP A 167 -1.25 -1.89 40.49
CA ASP A 167 -1.33 -2.64 41.77
C ASP A 167 -0.83 -4.08 41.59
N ASP A 168 0.36 -4.36 42.12
CA ASP A 168 0.99 -5.69 42.13
C ASP A 168 0.21 -6.71 42.98
N SER A 169 -0.81 -6.29 43.74
CA SER A 169 -1.65 -7.14 44.58
C SER A 169 -2.81 -7.81 43.85
N TYR A 170 -3.01 -7.49 42.55
CA TYR A 170 -4.19 -7.94 41.79
C TYR A 170 -4.07 -9.42 41.36
N LYS A 171 -4.74 -10.31 42.06
CA LYS A 171 -4.90 -11.71 41.60
C LYS A 171 -5.86 -11.78 40.42
N LYS A 172 -5.41 -12.39 39.29
CA LYS A 172 -6.25 -12.68 38.13
C LYS A 172 -7.51 -13.43 38.57
N LYS A 173 -8.68 -12.81 38.43
CA LYS A 173 -9.98 -13.46 38.63
C LYS A 173 -10.52 -13.92 37.25
N ARG A 174 -11.25 -15.04 37.24
CA ARG A 174 -12.03 -15.45 36.08
C ARG A 174 -13.14 -14.42 35.83
N GLY A 175 -13.26 -13.90 34.59
CA GLY A 175 -14.25 -12.89 34.20
C GLY A 175 -13.62 -11.56 33.88
N LEU A 176 -14.43 -10.51 33.73
CA LEU A 176 -14.04 -9.14 33.45
C LEU A 176 -13.03 -8.61 34.48
N SER A 177 -11.87 -8.21 34.01
CA SER A 177 -10.82 -7.59 34.80
C SER A 177 -10.88 -6.07 34.66
N LYS A 178 -10.58 -5.32 35.71
CA LYS A 178 -10.48 -3.85 35.67
C LYS A 178 -9.38 -3.34 34.73
N ASN A 179 -8.50 -4.23 34.26
CA ASN A 179 -7.37 -3.91 33.40
C ASN A 179 -7.62 -4.29 31.94
N GLN A 180 -8.88 -4.47 31.55
CA GLN A 180 -9.28 -4.76 30.19
C GLN A 180 -10.06 -3.60 29.62
N LEU A 181 -9.67 -3.18 28.40
CA LEU A 181 -10.44 -2.25 27.59
C LEU A 181 -11.42 -3.06 26.74
N CYS A 182 -12.70 -2.72 26.85
CA CYS A 182 -13.73 -3.26 25.97
C CYS A 182 -13.72 -2.47 24.66
N ILE A 183 -13.61 -3.18 23.56
CA ILE A 183 -13.76 -2.63 22.21
C ILE A 183 -15.01 -3.26 21.59
N VAL A 184 -15.96 -2.44 21.24
CA VAL A 184 -17.21 -2.84 20.58
C VAL A 184 -17.15 -2.48 19.11
#